data_310f69cd72668d759e78888852845cfa
#
_entry.id   310f69cd72668d759e78888852845cfa
#
_cell.length_a   1.000
_cell.length_b   1.000
_cell.length_c   1.000
_cell.angle_alpha   90.00
_cell.angle_beta   90.00
_cell.angle_gamma   90.00
#
_symmetry.space_group_name_H-M   'P 1'
#
loop_
_entity.id
_entity.type
_entity.pdbx_description
1 polymer ?
#
loop_
_entity_poly.entity_id
_entity_poly.type
_entity_poly.pdbx_seq_one_letter_code
_entity_poly.pdbx_strand_id
1 'polypeptide(L)'
;SPEDQKKADKAPEGMVFIKGGCFVMGNDYTQEDEKPEHKVCLSDFYMDKFEVTQARWEKSMGFNPSKFSGADLPVEQVNYENVQKFIKKSGVNCRLPTEAEWEYSARGGAQTRYFWGNMVNEKYTWYEENSKESTQPVGSKLPNQYGLYDMMGNVWEWVDDWYEPYYQIRTQNNPTGPEIGESKIVRGGSFDSSAGALRITNRVWLHPKNKVFPKVTTYGQIINEVYNFIGFRCAKSIS
;
A
#
# COMPACT_ATOMS: atom_id res chain seq x y z
N SER A 1 0.62 -26.56 0.16
CA SER A 1 0.94 -27.73 1.01
C SER A 1 -0.04 -27.82 2.19
N PRO A 2 -0.16 -28.97 2.90
CA PRO A 2 -0.97 -29.07 4.12
C PRO A 2 -0.54 -28.06 5.21
N GLU A 3 0.71 -27.69 5.25
CA GLU A 3 1.23 -26.67 6.18
C GLU A 3 0.76 -25.27 5.79
N ASP A 4 0.77 -24.93 4.51
CA ASP A 4 0.25 -23.66 4.02
C ASP A 4 -1.25 -23.52 4.32
N GLN A 5 -2.01 -24.61 4.17
CA GLN A 5 -3.42 -24.62 4.51
C GLN A 5 -3.66 -24.36 6.01
N LYS A 6 -2.86 -24.97 6.90
CA LYS A 6 -2.93 -24.71 8.33
C LYS A 6 -2.61 -23.25 8.69
N LYS A 7 -1.68 -22.62 7.97
CA LYS A 7 -1.37 -21.19 8.14
C LYS A 7 -2.53 -20.33 7.65
N ALA A 8 -3.10 -20.66 6.49
CA ALA A 8 -4.28 -19.97 5.97
C ALA A 8 -5.48 -20.05 6.93
N ASP A 9 -5.75 -21.24 7.50
CA ASP A 9 -6.83 -21.47 8.47
C ASP A 9 -6.62 -20.71 9.80
N LYS A 10 -5.38 -20.33 10.11
CA LYS A 10 -5.01 -19.53 11.31
C LYS A 10 -4.91 -18.03 11.01
N ALA A 11 -5.21 -17.60 9.79
CA ALA A 11 -5.17 -16.19 9.46
C ALA A 11 -6.09 -15.38 10.39
N PRO A 12 -5.63 -14.25 10.95
CA PRO A 12 -6.51 -13.37 11.70
C PRO A 12 -7.71 -12.93 10.85
N GLU A 13 -8.82 -12.63 11.52
CA GLU A 13 -10.00 -12.11 10.83
C GLU A 13 -9.66 -10.90 9.96
N GLY A 14 -10.11 -10.92 8.71
CA GLY A 14 -9.86 -9.87 7.72
C GLY A 14 -8.47 -9.91 7.07
N MET A 15 -7.61 -10.86 7.44
CA MET A 15 -6.30 -11.05 6.80
C MET A 15 -6.27 -12.30 5.92
N VAL A 16 -5.37 -12.29 4.94
CA VAL A 16 -5.03 -13.45 4.12
C VAL A 16 -3.60 -13.91 4.41
N PHE A 17 -3.39 -15.21 4.30
CA PHE A 17 -2.05 -15.80 4.35
C PHE A 17 -1.31 -15.53 3.05
N ILE A 18 -0.15 -14.92 3.13
CA ILE A 18 0.77 -14.70 2.02
C ILE A 18 1.95 -15.66 2.18
N LYS A 19 2.02 -16.65 1.31
CA LYS A 19 3.16 -17.55 1.28
C LYS A 19 4.39 -16.79 0.79
N GLY A 20 5.43 -16.83 1.58
CA GLY A 20 6.72 -16.22 1.24
C GLY A 20 7.34 -16.85 0.00
N GLY A 21 8.30 -16.16 -0.56
CA GLY A 21 9.01 -16.58 -1.77
C GLY A 21 9.94 -15.48 -2.25
N CYS A 22 10.61 -15.75 -3.37
CA CYS A 22 11.51 -14.76 -3.97
C CYS A 22 10.87 -14.16 -5.23
N PHE A 23 11.10 -12.86 -5.44
CA PHE A 23 10.63 -12.13 -6.62
C PHE A 23 11.66 -11.08 -7.05
N VAL A 24 11.46 -10.52 -8.21
CA VAL A 24 12.21 -9.35 -8.69
C VAL A 24 11.43 -8.11 -8.31
N MET A 25 12.01 -7.28 -7.44
CA MET A 25 11.46 -6.02 -6.99
C MET A 25 12.02 -4.87 -7.82
N GLY A 26 11.19 -3.85 -8.07
CA GLY A 26 11.58 -2.68 -8.85
C GLY A 26 11.33 -2.83 -10.35
N ASN A 27 11.88 -1.89 -11.12
CA ASN A 27 11.74 -1.86 -12.59
C ASN A 27 12.84 -0.98 -13.22
N ASP A 28 13.68 -1.56 -14.09
CA ASP A 28 14.78 -0.87 -14.77
C ASP A 28 14.34 0.08 -15.89
N TYR A 29 13.07 0.02 -16.30
CA TYR A 29 12.54 0.75 -17.46
C TYR A 29 11.62 1.91 -17.12
N THR A 30 11.46 2.22 -15.81
CA THR A 30 10.58 3.27 -15.32
C THR A 30 11.36 4.38 -14.60
N GLN A 31 10.91 4.83 -13.43
CA GLN A 31 11.55 5.94 -12.72
C GLN A 31 12.87 5.52 -12.08
N GLU A 32 13.77 6.49 -11.85
CA GLU A 32 15.10 6.22 -11.30
C GLU A 32 15.06 5.58 -9.91
N ASP A 33 14.09 5.96 -9.09
CA ASP A 33 13.93 5.42 -7.74
C ASP A 33 13.30 4.02 -7.69
N GLU A 34 12.83 3.50 -8.82
CA GLU A 34 12.38 2.12 -8.97
C GLU A 34 13.52 1.15 -9.32
N LYS A 35 14.72 1.67 -9.58
CA LYS A 35 15.90 0.92 -10.01
C LYS A 35 16.87 0.63 -8.87
N PRO A 36 17.76 -0.36 -9.05
CA PRO A 36 17.71 -1.40 -10.07
C PRO A 36 16.70 -2.49 -9.71
N GLU A 37 16.27 -3.26 -10.72
CA GLU A 37 15.63 -4.55 -10.47
C GLU A 37 16.57 -5.43 -9.64
N HIS A 38 16.05 -6.01 -8.56
CA HIS A 38 16.84 -6.84 -7.66
C HIS A 38 16.01 -7.96 -7.04
N LYS A 39 16.68 -9.03 -6.66
CA LYS A 39 16.02 -10.19 -6.06
C LYS A 39 15.72 -9.92 -4.58
N VAL A 40 14.48 -10.11 -4.17
CA VAL A 40 14.03 -10.08 -2.79
C VAL A 40 13.37 -11.41 -2.44
N CYS A 41 13.68 -11.94 -1.27
CA CYS A 41 13.03 -13.13 -0.71
C CYS A 41 12.34 -12.77 0.60
N LEU A 42 11.10 -13.20 0.77
CA LEU A 42 10.27 -12.93 1.93
C LEU A 42 9.88 -14.21 2.64
N SER A 43 9.79 -14.16 3.95
CA SER A 43 9.16 -15.19 4.77
C SER A 43 7.63 -15.10 4.65
N ASP A 44 6.93 -16.12 5.13
CA ASP A 44 5.46 -16.13 5.22
C ASP A 44 4.97 -15.03 6.15
N PHE A 45 3.84 -14.39 5.80
CA PHE A 45 3.19 -13.37 6.62
C PHE A 45 1.68 -13.33 6.36
N TYR A 46 0.95 -12.58 7.17
CA TYR A 46 -0.44 -12.23 6.92
C TYR A 46 -0.55 -10.77 6.49
N MET A 47 -1.51 -10.46 5.63
CA MET A 47 -1.82 -9.10 5.19
C MET A 47 -3.33 -8.86 5.22
N ASP A 48 -3.75 -7.66 5.62
CA ASP A 48 -5.15 -7.22 5.53
C ASP A 48 -5.64 -7.38 4.09
N LYS A 49 -6.79 -8.02 3.95
CA LYS A 49 -7.45 -8.24 2.67
C LYS A 49 -7.83 -6.93 1.98
N PHE A 50 -8.18 -5.94 2.78
CA PHE A 50 -8.62 -4.61 2.38
C PHE A 50 -7.76 -3.53 3.06
N GLU A 51 -7.84 -2.31 2.54
CA GLU A 51 -7.42 -1.11 3.25
C GLU A 51 -8.18 -1.01 4.59
N VAL A 52 -7.57 -0.42 5.61
CA VAL A 52 -8.27 -0.18 6.89
C VAL A 52 -9.45 0.74 6.66
N THR A 53 -10.65 0.27 7.02
CA THR A 53 -11.90 1.03 6.86
C THR A 53 -12.06 2.12 7.92
N GLN A 54 -12.89 3.12 7.62
CA GLN A 54 -13.24 4.17 8.56
C GLN A 54 -13.90 3.61 9.83
N ALA A 55 -14.78 2.60 9.69
CA ALA A 55 -15.38 1.93 10.85
C ALA A 55 -14.33 1.29 11.77
N ARG A 56 -13.34 0.58 11.19
CA ARG A 56 -12.25 -0.04 11.95
C ARG A 56 -11.36 1.01 12.62
N TRP A 57 -11.06 2.10 11.93
CA TRP A 57 -10.31 3.23 12.46
C TRP A 57 -11.05 3.89 13.63
N GLU A 58 -12.30 4.28 13.42
CA GLU A 58 -13.11 5.01 14.39
C GLU A 58 -13.33 4.20 15.67
N LYS A 59 -13.55 2.89 15.54
CA LYS A 59 -13.65 1.96 16.70
C LYS A 59 -12.42 2.04 17.60
N SER A 60 -11.22 2.24 17.04
CA SER A 60 -9.97 2.25 17.81
C SER A 60 -9.56 3.65 18.24
N MET A 61 -9.81 4.65 17.42
CA MET A 61 -9.31 6.01 17.62
C MET A 61 -10.34 6.96 18.21
N GLY A 62 -11.65 6.67 18.07
CA GLY A 62 -12.74 7.49 18.58
C GLY A 62 -13.11 8.69 17.72
N PHE A 63 -12.52 8.82 16.53
CA PHE A 63 -12.82 9.88 15.56
C PHE A 63 -12.48 9.42 14.13
N ASN A 64 -13.04 10.10 13.13
CA ASN A 64 -12.77 9.84 11.72
C ASN A 64 -12.16 11.09 11.05
N PRO A 65 -10.89 11.04 10.58
CA PRO A 65 -10.22 12.18 9.94
C PRO A 65 -10.54 12.33 8.46
N SER A 66 -11.22 11.35 7.87
CA SER A 66 -11.40 11.23 6.42
C SER A 66 -12.25 12.36 5.84
N LYS A 67 -11.95 12.78 4.62
CA LYS A 67 -12.74 13.76 3.87
C LYS A 67 -14.08 13.15 3.42
N PHE A 68 -14.03 11.95 2.87
CA PHE A 68 -15.25 11.23 2.49
C PHE A 68 -15.73 10.39 3.66
N SER A 69 -17.03 10.36 3.91
CA SER A 69 -17.60 9.67 5.07
C SER A 69 -18.36 8.43 4.68
N GLY A 70 -18.01 7.30 5.27
CA GLY A 70 -18.69 6.01 5.07
C GLY A 70 -17.99 4.88 5.79
N ALA A 71 -18.74 4.02 6.48
CA ALA A 71 -18.20 2.94 7.32
C ALA A 71 -17.25 2.01 6.54
N ASP A 72 -17.62 1.67 5.30
CA ASP A 72 -16.88 0.74 4.44
C ASP A 72 -15.88 1.43 3.51
N LEU A 73 -15.75 2.76 3.57
CA LEU A 73 -14.73 3.50 2.86
C LEU A 73 -13.37 3.31 3.56
N PRO A 74 -12.25 3.36 2.83
CA PRO A 74 -10.93 3.38 3.46
C PRO A 74 -10.77 4.64 4.30
N VAL A 75 -10.10 4.53 5.45
CA VAL A 75 -9.67 5.71 6.19
C VAL A 75 -8.60 6.43 5.37
N GLU A 76 -8.69 7.75 5.28
CA GLU A 76 -7.71 8.59 4.59
C GLU A 76 -7.43 9.87 5.39
N GLN A 77 -6.52 10.71 4.91
CA GLN A 77 -5.99 11.87 5.64
C GLN A 77 -5.32 11.50 6.98
N VAL A 78 -4.67 10.36 7.00
CA VAL A 78 -3.85 9.91 8.12
C VAL A 78 -2.37 9.99 7.74
N ASN A 79 -1.55 10.57 8.61
CA ASN A 79 -0.12 10.53 8.46
C ASN A 79 0.46 9.26 9.09
N TYR A 80 1.75 9.00 8.86
CA TYR A 80 2.42 7.81 9.39
C TYR A 80 2.34 7.73 10.91
N GLU A 81 2.50 8.85 11.63
CA GLU A 81 2.39 8.88 13.10
C GLU A 81 0.98 8.52 13.59
N ASN A 82 -0.08 8.95 12.87
CA ASN A 82 -1.46 8.57 13.18
C ASN A 82 -1.67 7.06 13.03
N VAL A 83 -1.09 6.47 11.97
CA VAL A 83 -1.14 5.02 11.73
C VAL A 83 -0.44 4.26 12.85
N GLN A 84 0.74 4.70 13.28
CA GLN A 84 1.46 4.09 14.41
C GLN A 84 0.65 4.15 15.73
N LYS A 85 -0.06 5.26 15.96
CA LYS A 85 -0.98 5.37 17.12
C LYS A 85 -2.15 4.39 17.01
N PHE A 86 -2.74 4.24 15.83
CA PHE A 86 -3.79 3.26 15.58
C PHE A 86 -3.30 1.84 15.87
N ILE A 87 -2.14 1.44 15.35
CA ILE A 87 -1.55 0.12 15.55
C ILE A 87 -1.41 -0.18 17.06
N LYS A 88 -0.92 0.80 17.84
CA LYS A 88 -0.76 0.65 19.29
C LYS A 88 -2.10 0.57 20.03
N LYS A 89 -3.11 1.35 19.62
CA LYS A 89 -4.40 1.43 20.30
C LYS A 89 -5.38 0.33 19.93
N SER A 90 -5.31 -0.18 18.71
CA SER A 90 -6.30 -1.13 18.19
C SER A 90 -6.32 -2.47 18.91
N GLY A 91 -5.28 -2.80 19.67
CA GLY A 91 -5.12 -4.13 20.27
C GLY A 91 -4.94 -5.26 19.25
N VAL A 92 -5.01 -4.94 17.97
CA VAL A 92 -4.72 -5.88 16.90
C VAL A 92 -3.20 -5.99 16.80
N ASN A 93 -2.68 -7.20 16.93
CA ASN A 93 -1.25 -7.44 16.77
C ASN A 93 -0.89 -7.37 15.27
N CYS A 94 -0.77 -6.16 14.77
CA CYS A 94 -0.39 -5.88 13.39
C CYS A 94 0.72 -4.80 13.33
N ARG A 95 1.33 -4.68 12.18
CA ARG A 95 2.30 -3.65 11.79
C ARG A 95 1.98 -3.16 10.38
N LEU A 96 2.63 -2.11 9.91
CA LEU A 96 2.65 -1.83 8.48
C LEU A 96 3.42 -2.93 7.72
N PRO A 97 3.06 -3.22 6.47
CA PRO A 97 3.91 -4.03 5.61
C PRO A 97 5.22 -3.29 5.33
N THR A 98 6.31 -4.03 5.12
CA THR A 98 7.50 -3.44 4.47
C THR A 98 7.17 -3.12 3.01
N GLU A 99 7.95 -2.23 2.38
CA GLU A 99 7.76 -1.92 0.96
C GLU A 99 7.86 -3.18 0.09
N ALA A 100 8.80 -4.07 0.40
CA ALA A 100 8.96 -5.33 -0.30
C ALA A 100 7.77 -6.28 -0.11
N GLU A 101 7.22 -6.39 1.09
CA GLU A 101 6.00 -7.16 1.34
C GLU A 101 4.81 -6.58 0.59
N TRP A 102 4.70 -5.26 0.53
CA TRP A 102 3.64 -4.59 -0.21
C TRP A 102 3.75 -4.87 -1.71
N GLU A 103 4.93 -4.69 -2.33
CA GLU A 103 5.12 -4.93 -3.76
C GLU A 103 4.93 -6.39 -4.14
N TYR A 104 5.46 -7.33 -3.35
CA TYR A 104 5.24 -8.76 -3.52
C TYR A 104 3.75 -9.12 -3.52
N SER A 105 3.04 -8.56 -2.55
CA SER A 105 1.60 -8.78 -2.39
C SER A 105 0.80 -8.15 -3.52
N ALA A 106 1.15 -6.93 -3.94
CA ALA A 106 0.49 -6.23 -5.05
C ALA A 106 0.68 -6.97 -6.38
N ARG A 107 1.86 -7.53 -6.63
CA ARG A 107 2.13 -8.34 -7.82
C ARG A 107 1.23 -9.58 -7.90
N GLY A 108 0.96 -10.24 -6.78
CA GLY A 108 0.20 -11.48 -6.80
C GLY A 108 0.82 -12.55 -7.71
N GLY A 109 2.15 -12.53 -7.90
CA GLY A 109 2.89 -13.39 -8.81
C GLY A 109 3.08 -12.84 -10.24
N ALA A 110 2.48 -11.69 -10.59
CA ALA A 110 2.62 -11.07 -11.90
C ALA A 110 3.96 -10.32 -12.06
N GLN A 111 4.46 -10.27 -13.30
CA GLN A 111 5.64 -9.48 -13.70
C GLN A 111 5.25 -8.28 -14.58
N THR A 112 3.96 -8.06 -14.78
CA THR A 112 3.41 -7.01 -15.62
C THR A 112 3.32 -5.67 -14.88
N ARG A 113 2.98 -4.60 -15.61
CA ARG A 113 2.83 -3.23 -15.09
C ARG A 113 1.83 -3.13 -13.94
N TYR A 114 0.72 -3.86 -14.07
CA TYR A 114 -0.32 -4.09 -13.05
C TYR A 114 -0.46 -5.59 -12.83
N PHE A 115 -1.05 -6.04 -11.74
CA PHE A 115 -1.22 -7.48 -11.50
C PHE A 115 -2.12 -8.18 -12.55
N TRP A 116 -2.94 -7.42 -13.23
CA TRP A 116 -3.86 -7.93 -14.29
C TRP A 116 -3.31 -7.79 -15.71
N GLY A 117 -2.11 -7.23 -15.92
CA GLY A 117 -1.50 -7.02 -17.23
C GLY A 117 -0.87 -5.64 -17.40
N ASN A 118 -0.67 -5.21 -18.64
CA ASN A 118 0.06 -3.97 -18.97
C ASN A 118 -0.84 -2.78 -19.27
N MET A 119 -2.14 -2.98 -19.47
CA MET A 119 -3.12 -1.94 -19.75
C MET A 119 -4.02 -1.74 -18.52
N VAL A 120 -4.44 -0.49 -18.29
CA VAL A 120 -5.39 -0.20 -17.22
C VAL A 120 -6.71 -0.97 -17.43
N ASN A 121 -7.30 -1.45 -16.34
CA ASN A 121 -8.54 -2.21 -16.40
C ASN A 121 -9.42 -1.88 -15.20
N GLU A 122 -10.54 -1.23 -15.47
CA GLU A 122 -11.50 -0.74 -14.48
C GLU A 122 -12.12 -1.82 -13.58
N LYS A 123 -12.02 -3.09 -13.96
CA LYS A 123 -12.51 -4.20 -13.12
C LYS A 123 -11.72 -4.37 -11.83
N TYR A 124 -10.48 -3.85 -11.80
CA TYR A 124 -9.53 -4.10 -10.72
C TYR A 124 -9.16 -2.87 -9.89
N THR A 125 -9.48 -1.66 -10.37
CA THR A 125 -9.00 -0.43 -9.74
C THR A 125 -10.02 0.71 -9.78
N TRP A 126 -9.99 1.52 -8.72
CA TRP A 126 -10.61 2.83 -8.67
C TRP A 126 -9.54 3.90 -8.87
N TYR A 127 -9.65 4.70 -9.93
CA TYR A 127 -8.70 5.73 -10.31
C TYR A 127 -9.42 6.95 -10.92
N GLU A 128 -8.71 7.97 -11.40
CA GLU A 128 -9.28 9.26 -11.81
C GLU A 128 -10.44 9.16 -12.83
N GLU A 129 -10.39 8.18 -13.73
CA GLU A 129 -11.41 8.08 -14.79
C GLU A 129 -12.72 7.39 -14.35
N ASN A 130 -12.72 6.62 -13.27
CA ASN A 130 -13.89 5.83 -12.88
C ASN A 130 -14.35 6.00 -11.42
N SER A 131 -13.61 6.74 -10.61
CA SER A 131 -13.87 6.87 -9.16
C SER A 131 -14.97 7.88 -8.80
N LYS A 132 -15.40 8.73 -9.74
CA LYS A 132 -16.31 9.85 -9.48
C LYS A 132 -15.77 10.82 -8.43
N GLU A 133 -14.46 11.09 -8.48
CA GLU A 133 -13.75 12.03 -7.60
C GLU A 133 -13.87 11.71 -6.10
N SER A 134 -14.01 10.44 -5.75
CA SER A 134 -14.24 10.01 -4.37
C SER A 134 -13.65 8.63 -4.11
N THR A 135 -13.25 8.36 -2.87
CA THR A 135 -12.96 7.00 -2.41
C THR A 135 -14.20 6.12 -2.53
N GLN A 136 -13.98 4.83 -2.71
CA GLN A 136 -15.04 3.85 -2.93
C GLN A 136 -14.98 2.77 -1.82
N PRO A 137 -16.09 2.06 -1.55
CA PRO A 137 -16.08 0.98 -0.57
C PRO A 137 -15.00 -0.05 -0.88
N VAL A 138 -14.25 -0.44 0.15
CA VAL A 138 -13.18 -1.43 0.01
C VAL A 138 -13.72 -2.75 -0.54
N GLY A 139 -12.93 -3.43 -1.37
CA GLY A 139 -13.31 -4.73 -1.92
C GLY A 139 -14.38 -4.68 -3.01
N SER A 140 -14.72 -3.51 -3.54
CA SER A 140 -15.74 -3.38 -4.60
C SER A 140 -15.22 -3.65 -6.01
N LYS A 141 -13.92 -3.86 -6.18
CA LYS A 141 -13.27 -4.34 -7.42
C LYS A 141 -12.80 -5.78 -7.26
N LEU A 142 -12.29 -6.37 -8.34
CA LEU A 142 -11.77 -7.74 -8.30
C LEU A 142 -10.40 -7.80 -7.61
N PRO A 143 -10.12 -8.86 -6.83
CA PRO A 143 -8.84 -9.03 -6.15
C PRO A 143 -7.74 -9.53 -7.10
N ASN A 144 -6.49 -9.48 -6.61
CA ASN A 144 -5.39 -10.18 -7.24
C ASN A 144 -5.39 -11.69 -6.88
N GLN A 145 -4.41 -12.44 -7.40
CA GLN A 145 -4.30 -13.88 -7.19
C GLN A 145 -4.07 -14.29 -5.72
N TYR A 146 -3.62 -13.36 -4.87
CA TYR A 146 -3.47 -13.60 -3.44
C TYR A 146 -4.73 -13.27 -2.63
N GLY A 147 -5.81 -12.83 -3.30
CA GLY A 147 -7.06 -12.46 -2.65
C GLY A 147 -7.04 -11.07 -2.00
N LEU A 148 -6.11 -10.21 -2.41
CA LEU A 148 -5.97 -8.84 -1.93
C LEU A 148 -6.70 -7.87 -2.86
N TYR A 149 -7.47 -6.98 -2.28
CA TYR A 149 -8.28 -5.98 -2.98
C TYR A 149 -7.63 -4.61 -2.89
N ASP A 150 -7.94 -3.76 -3.86
CA ASP A 150 -7.58 -2.34 -3.89
C ASP A 150 -6.06 -2.08 -3.74
N MET A 151 -5.21 -3.04 -4.14
CA MET A 151 -3.76 -2.86 -4.11
C MET A 151 -3.27 -1.74 -5.04
N MET A 152 -4.08 -1.32 -5.99
CA MET A 152 -3.86 -0.20 -6.88
C MET A 152 -5.11 0.65 -6.95
N GLY A 153 -4.98 1.96 -6.69
CA GLY A 153 -6.09 2.90 -6.64
C GLY A 153 -6.76 2.99 -5.27
N ASN A 154 -7.92 3.57 -5.20
CA ASN A 154 -8.70 3.92 -4.03
C ASN A 154 -7.95 4.88 -3.10
N VAL A 155 -7.03 4.43 -2.24
CA VAL A 155 -6.14 5.30 -1.47
C VAL A 155 -4.68 4.84 -1.58
N TRP A 156 -3.75 5.80 -1.53
CA TRP A 156 -2.34 5.50 -1.31
C TRP A 156 -2.17 4.79 0.03
N GLU A 157 -1.17 3.93 0.14
CA GLU A 157 -0.93 3.15 1.36
C GLU A 157 0.45 3.39 1.94
N TRP A 158 0.51 3.78 3.23
CA TRP A 158 1.75 3.82 3.98
C TRP A 158 2.37 2.43 4.09
N VAL A 159 3.69 2.35 3.88
CA VAL A 159 4.52 1.20 4.25
C VAL A 159 5.55 1.60 5.31
N ASP A 160 6.22 0.62 5.90
CA ASP A 160 7.05 0.88 7.09
C ASP A 160 8.44 1.45 6.76
N ASP A 161 8.89 1.32 5.53
CA ASP A 161 10.24 1.65 5.11
C ASP A 161 10.47 3.17 5.03
N TRP A 162 11.66 3.60 5.43
CA TRP A 162 12.17 4.90 5.05
C TRP A 162 12.51 4.92 3.57
N TYR A 163 12.28 6.05 2.93
CA TYR A 163 12.59 6.23 1.52
C TYR A 163 14.10 6.34 1.30
N GLU A 164 14.59 5.60 0.32
CA GLU A 164 15.92 5.69 -0.26
C GLU A 164 15.77 5.78 -1.78
N PRO A 165 16.49 6.72 -2.47
CA PRO A 165 16.26 6.99 -3.89
C PRO A 165 16.66 5.85 -4.84
N TYR A 166 17.40 4.86 -4.36
CA TYR A 166 17.83 3.71 -5.16
C TYR A 166 17.77 2.42 -4.36
N TYR A 167 17.41 1.32 -5.02
CA TYR A 167 17.54 0.00 -4.42
C TYR A 167 18.99 -0.49 -4.46
N GLN A 168 19.32 -1.39 -3.56
CA GLN A 168 20.61 -2.07 -3.58
C GLN A 168 20.55 -3.29 -4.49
N ILE A 169 21.51 -3.43 -5.42
CA ILE A 169 21.54 -4.50 -6.44
C ILE A 169 21.67 -5.93 -5.87
N ARG A 170 22.06 -6.08 -4.63
CA ARG A 170 22.23 -7.40 -3.98
C ARG A 170 20.89 -8.08 -3.68
N THR A 171 20.88 -9.41 -3.63
CA THR A 171 19.75 -10.17 -3.09
C THR A 171 19.50 -9.80 -1.63
N GLN A 172 18.25 -9.51 -1.29
CA GLN A 172 17.84 -9.13 0.05
C GLN A 172 16.82 -10.15 0.62
N ASN A 173 16.92 -10.44 1.91
CA ASN A 173 15.99 -11.30 2.61
C ASN A 173 15.23 -10.49 3.66
N ASN A 174 13.90 -10.45 3.57
CA ASN A 174 13.01 -9.67 4.43
C ASN A 174 13.51 -8.23 4.66
N PRO A 175 13.78 -7.43 3.59
CA PRO A 175 14.31 -6.09 3.75
C PRO A 175 13.29 -5.19 4.46
N THR A 176 13.80 -4.26 5.26
CA THR A 176 13.01 -3.27 6.02
C THR A 176 13.37 -1.83 5.65
N GLY A 177 14.09 -1.65 4.53
CA GLY A 177 14.62 -0.35 4.13
C GLY A 177 15.77 0.14 5.02
N PRO A 178 16.17 1.41 4.85
CA PRO A 178 17.21 2.05 5.70
C PRO A 178 16.73 2.16 7.16
N GLU A 179 17.67 2.16 8.09
CA GLU A 179 17.37 2.32 9.53
C GLU A 179 16.85 3.72 9.87
N ILE A 180 17.29 4.73 9.13
CA ILE A 180 16.94 6.14 9.32
C ILE A 180 16.60 6.79 7.98
N GLY A 181 15.76 7.81 8.00
CA GLY A 181 15.39 8.59 6.82
C GLY A 181 14.54 9.79 7.20
N GLU A 182 14.24 10.64 6.20
CA GLU A 182 13.41 11.83 6.37
C GLU A 182 11.96 11.62 5.93
N SER A 183 11.74 10.71 4.99
CA SER A 183 10.43 10.43 4.40
C SER A 183 10.12 8.95 4.43
N LYS A 184 8.84 8.63 4.61
CA LYS A 184 8.28 7.28 4.53
C LYS A 184 7.65 7.07 3.15
N ILE A 185 7.60 5.83 2.70
CA ILE A 185 7.09 5.46 1.39
C ILE A 185 5.58 5.26 1.45
N VAL A 186 4.90 5.65 0.38
CA VAL A 186 3.51 5.29 0.09
C VAL A 186 3.43 4.65 -1.29
N ARG A 187 2.51 3.71 -1.45
CA ARG A 187 2.39 2.87 -2.63
C ARG A 187 0.95 2.80 -3.12
N GLY A 188 0.76 2.40 -4.38
CA GLY A 188 -0.52 1.96 -4.94
C GLY A 188 -1.30 2.98 -5.75
N GLY A 189 -1.09 4.27 -5.56
CA GLY A 189 -1.97 5.28 -6.14
C GLY A 189 -3.29 5.41 -5.40
N SER A 190 -4.15 6.32 -5.83
CA SER A 190 -5.45 6.59 -5.24
C SER A 190 -6.53 6.79 -6.29
N PHE A 191 -7.76 7.06 -5.85
CA PHE A 191 -8.90 7.29 -6.71
C PHE A 191 -8.74 8.48 -7.67
N ASP A 192 -7.87 9.45 -7.36
CA ASP A 192 -7.57 10.62 -8.19
C ASP A 192 -6.24 10.50 -8.95
N SER A 193 -5.63 9.31 -8.95
CA SER A 193 -4.37 9.05 -9.63
C SER A 193 -4.59 8.65 -11.09
N SER A 194 -3.68 9.09 -11.95
CA SER A 194 -3.62 8.62 -13.34
C SER A 194 -3.21 7.15 -13.42
N ALA A 195 -3.54 6.50 -14.53
CA ALA A 195 -3.12 5.11 -14.80
C ALA A 195 -1.60 4.90 -14.64
N GLY A 196 -0.78 5.91 -14.97
CA GLY A 196 0.66 5.87 -14.80
C GLY A 196 1.11 5.75 -13.34
N ALA A 197 0.39 6.36 -12.42
CA ALA A 197 0.69 6.34 -10.99
C ALA A 197 0.26 5.04 -10.29
N LEU A 198 -0.62 4.24 -10.91
CA LEU A 198 -1.10 2.96 -10.38
C LEU A 198 -0.12 1.80 -10.58
N ARG A 199 0.99 2.00 -11.27
CA ARG A 199 1.97 0.92 -11.53
C ARG A 199 2.41 0.26 -10.22
N ILE A 200 2.55 -1.05 -10.22
CA ILE A 200 2.99 -1.82 -9.04
C ILE A 200 4.28 -1.25 -8.46
N THR A 201 5.22 -0.87 -9.33
CA THR A 201 6.56 -0.43 -8.95
C THR A 201 6.65 1.05 -8.59
N ASN A 202 5.59 1.84 -8.84
CA ASN A 202 5.58 3.26 -8.55
C ASN A 202 5.76 3.54 -7.06
N ARG A 203 6.70 4.42 -6.76
CA ARG A 203 7.08 4.82 -5.40
C ARG A 203 6.81 6.31 -5.23
N VAL A 204 6.24 6.66 -4.10
CA VAL A 204 6.12 8.05 -3.67
C VAL A 204 6.49 8.12 -2.20
N TRP A 205 6.98 9.25 -1.75
CA TRP A 205 7.45 9.43 -0.37
C TRP A 205 6.94 10.72 0.22
N LEU A 206 6.75 10.70 1.54
CA LEU A 206 6.21 11.83 2.28
C LEU A 206 6.82 11.87 3.68
N HIS A 207 7.05 13.08 4.19
CA HIS A 207 7.47 13.23 5.59
C HIS A 207 6.40 12.62 6.52
N PRO A 208 6.77 11.85 7.57
CA PRO A 208 5.83 11.08 8.39
C PRO A 208 4.75 11.90 9.12
N LYS A 209 4.92 13.21 9.22
CA LYS A 209 3.92 14.13 9.79
C LYS A 209 2.96 14.71 8.77
N ASN A 210 3.23 14.54 7.48
CA ASN A 210 2.41 15.09 6.41
C ASN A 210 1.28 14.13 6.04
N LYS A 211 0.17 14.68 5.58
CA LYS A 211 -1.00 13.96 5.10
C LYS A 211 -1.27 14.20 3.63
N VAL A 212 -0.58 15.15 3.03
CA VAL A 212 -0.79 15.64 1.68
C VAL A 212 0.55 15.88 1.00
N PHE A 213 0.63 15.64 -0.31
CA PHE A 213 1.79 16.02 -1.12
C PHE A 213 1.66 17.48 -1.54
N PRO A 214 2.71 18.28 -1.47
CA PRO A 214 2.69 19.62 -2.05
C PRO A 214 2.59 19.50 -3.58
N LYS A 215 1.60 20.17 -4.18
CA LYS A 215 1.52 20.30 -5.63
C LYS A 215 2.27 21.56 -6.07
N VAL A 216 3.25 21.38 -6.95
CA VAL A 216 3.89 22.53 -7.63
C VAL A 216 3.10 22.79 -8.91
N THR A 217 2.57 23.99 -9.05
CA THR A 217 1.91 24.40 -10.30
C THR A 217 2.92 24.61 -11.41
N THR A 218 2.46 24.67 -12.65
CA THR A 218 3.27 25.02 -13.85
C THR A 218 3.99 26.37 -13.72
N TYR A 219 3.58 27.24 -12.78
CA TYR A 219 4.20 28.54 -12.51
C TYR A 219 5.09 28.52 -11.24
N GLY A 220 5.44 27.35 -10.71
CA GLY A 220 6.31 27.23 -9.53
C GLY A 220 5.65 27.61 -8.20
N GLN A 221 4.34 27.84 -8.17
CA GLN A 221 3.62 28.09 -6.92
C GLN A 221 3.33 26.77 -6.20
N ILE A 222 3.59 26.70 -4.90
CA ILE A 222 3.18 25.58 -4.07
C ILE A 222 1.71 25.81 -3.70
N ILE A 223 0.83 24.92 -4.18
CA ILE A 223 -0.57 24.91 -3.79
C ILE A 223 -0.74 23.87 -2.69
N ASN A 224 -1.14 24.28 -1.49
CA ASN A 224 -1.41 23.41 -0.36
C ASN A 224 -2.74 22.64 -0.47
N GLU A 225 -3.39 22.63 -1.62
CA GLU A 225 -4.69 22.01 -1.85
C GLU A 225 -4.60 20.70 -2.64
N VAL A 226 -3.67 19.86 -2.33
CA VAL A 226 -3.73 18.51 -2.88
C VAL A 226 -4.09 17.56 -1.77
N TYR A 227 -5.35 17.19 -1.76
CA TYR A 227 -5.85 16.09 -0.97
C TYR A 227 -5.25 14.80 -1.52
N ASN A 228 -4.13 14.39 -0.96
CA ASN A 228 -3.64 13.06 -1.24
C ASN A 228 -4.27 12.13 -0.22
N PHE A 229 -5.07 11.26 -0.74
CA PHE A 229 -5.83 10.31 0.02
C PHE A 229 -4.94 9.13 0.36
N ILE A 230 -4.32 9.22 1.54
CA ILE A 230 -3.39 8.22 2.05
C ILE A 230 -4.02 7.52 3.23
N GLY A 231 -4.18 6.22 3.08
CA GLY A 231 -4.58 5.28 4.12
C GLY A 231 -3.50 4.23 4.32
N PHE A 232 -3.88 3.03 4.69
CA PHE A 232 -2.96 1.91 4.94
C PHE A 232 -3.70 0.59 5.07
N ARG A 233 -2.96 -0.50 5.03
CA ARG A 233 -3.37 -1.83 5.48
C ARG A 233 -2.35 -2.41 6.45
N CYS A 234 -2.76 -3.34 7.28
CA CYS A 234 -1.90 -4.02 8.23
C CYS A 234 -1.27 -5.27 7.61
N ALA A 235 -0.07 -5.60 8.10
CA ALA A 235 0.55 -6.92 7.95
C ALA A 235 0.84 -7.52 9.33
N LYS A 236 1.10 -8.83 9.37
CA LYS A 236 1.46 -9.53 10.60
C LYS A 236 2.46 -10.64 10.29
N SER A 237 3.56 -10.65 11.00
CA SER A 237 4.55 -11.73 10.90
C SER A 237 3.99 -13.03 11.46
N ILE A 238 4.39 -14.16 10.89
CA ILE A 238 4.09 -15.50 11.42
C ILE A 238 5.25 -15.88 12.34
N SER A 239 4.91 -16.09 13.60
CA SER A 239 5.82 -16.61 14.63
C SER A 239 5.93 -18.14 14.57
#